data_357969296e0cd0b379ff64d79b65be6e
#
_entry.id   357969296e0cd0b379ff64d79b65be6e
#
_cell.length_a   1.000
_cell.length_b   1.000
_cell.length_c   1.000
_cell.angle_alpha   90.00
_cell.angle_beta   90.00
_cell.angle_gamma   90.00
#
_symmetry.space_group_name_H-M   'P 1'
#
loop_
_entity.id
_entity.type
_entity.pdbx_description
1 polymer ?
#
loop_
_entity_poly.entity_id
_entity_poly.type
_entity_poly.pdbx_seq_one_letter_code
_entity_poly.pdbx_strand_id
1 'polypeptide(L)'
;MGAMKIRRDDNVRIITGKDKGRTGRVLRTDPVKQKVYVEGANIIKRHTKPRTLRDTQRAQEIGGIVEMEGPIHISNVMLIDPETNEPTRVGIKREGGRRLRIGKKSGKEIE
;
A
#
# COMPACT_ATOMS: atom_id res chain seq x y z
N MET A 1 -17.11 4.52 -9.82
CA MET A 1 -16.32 3.94 -8.73
C MET A 1 -15.67 5.03 -7.90
N GLY A 2 -15.74 4.92 -6.59
CA GLY A 2 -15.06 5.86 -5.73
C GLY A 2 -13.54 5.67 -5.78
N ALA A 3 -12.80 6.75 -5.60
CA ALA A 3 -11.37 6.67 -5.39
C ALA A 3 -11.07 5.94 -4.08
N MET A 4 -9.93 5.28 -4.01
CA MET A 4 -9.50 4.61 -2.78
C MET A 4 -9.20 5.63 -1.69
N LYS A 5 -9.51 5.27 -0.45
CA LYS A 5 -9.20 6.11 0.71
C LYS A 5 -7.73 6.10 1.06
N ILE A 6 -6.99 5.09 0.61
CA ILE A 6 -5.55 4.97 0.79
C ILE A 6 -4.86 5.36 -0.51
N ARG A 7 -3.81 6.15 -0.41
CA ARG A 7 -3.06 6.69 -1.54
C ARG A 7 -1.60 6.27 -1.46
N ARG A 8 -0.91 6.41 -2.58
CA ARG A 8 0.54 6.25 -2.66
C ARG A 8 1.22 7.15 -1.61
N ASP A 9 2.28 6.63 -1.00
CA ASP A 9 3.09 7.26 0.04
C ASP A 9 2.43 7.36 1.42
N ASP A 10 1.20 6.86 1.58
CA ASP A 10 0.60 6.72 2.91
C ASP A 10 1.32 5.66 3.73
N ASN A 11 1.43 5.88 5.04
CA ASN A 11 1.87 4.84 5.96
C ASN A 11 0.67 4.04 6.42
N VAL A 12 0.79 2.72 6.33
CA VAL A 12 -0.30 1.80 6.68
C VAL A 12 0.20 0.69 7.58
N ARG A 13 -0.72 0.09 8.34
CA ARG A 13 -0.46 -1.14 9.11
C ARG A 13 -1.28 -2.27 8.52
N ILE A 14 -0.66 -3.42 8.34
CA ILE A 14 -1.35 -4.62 7.89
C ILE A 14 -2.04 -5.25 9.10
N ILE A 15 -3.36 -5.47 8.99
CA ILE A 15 -4.18 -5.91 10.11
C ILE A 15 -4.56 -7.37 10.05
N THR A 16 -4.36 -8.04 8.93
CA THR A 16 -4.64 -9.47 8.78
C THR A 16 -3.62 -10.13 7.86
N GLY A 17 -3.57 -11.45 7.91
CA GLY A 17 -2.71 -12.25 7.03
C GLY A 17 -1.33 -12.51 7.61
N LYS A 18 -0.44 -13.03 6.77
CA LYS A 18 0.91 -13.44 7.20
C LYS A 18 1.78 -12.29 7.71
N ASP A 19 1.51 -11.06 7.24
CA ASP A 19 2.28 -9.88 7.63
C ASP A 19 1.56 -9.01 8.67
N LYS A 20 0.59 -9.56 9.38
CA LYS A 20 -0.18 -8.85 10.41
C LYS A 20 0.75 -8.13 11.38
N GLY A 21 0.47 -6.86 11.63
CA GLY A 21 1.25 -6.00 12.52
C GLY A 21 2.39 -5.26 11.84
N ARG A 22 2.74 -5.61 10.61
CA ARG A 22 3.79 -4.91 9.87
C ARG A 22 3.28 -3.55 9.39
N THR A 23 4.13 -2.56 9.44
CA THR A 23 3.84 -1.22 8.93
C THR A 23 4.74 -0.94 7.72
N GLY A 24 4.28 -0.07 6.85
CA GLY A 24 5.07 0.34 5.69
C GLY A 24 4.40 1.41 4.88
N ARG A 25 5.14 1.91 3.91
CA ARG A 25 4.66 2.94 2.99
C ARG A 25 4.00 2.28 1.78
N VAL A 26 2.89 2.84 1.33
CA VAL A 26 2.23 2.38 0.11
C VAL A 26 3.04 2.82 -1.11
N LEU A 27 3.48 1.84 -1.90
CA LEU A 27 4.27 2.09 -3.10
C LEU A 27 3.38 2.47 -4.29
N ARG A 28 2.24 1.80 -4.42
CA ARG A 28 1.25 2.09 -5.45
C ARG A 28 -0.09 1.48 -5.07
N THR A 29 -1.13 1.91 -5.77
CA THR A 29 -2.49 1.42 -5.56
C THR A 29 -3.08 0.92 -6.87
N ASP A 30 -4.01 -0.03 -6.76
CA ASP A 30 -4.80 -0.52 -7.88
C ASP A 30 -6.28 -0.35 -7.54
N PRO A 31 -6.90 0.78 -7.92
CA PRO A 31 -8.29 1.07 -7.55
C PRO A 31 -9.29 0.08 -8.14
N VAL A 32 -9.01 -0.46 -9.32
CA VAL A 32 -9.91 -1.40 -9.99
C VAL A 32 -10.04 -2.69 -9.20
N LYS A 33 -8.92 -3.22 -8.72
CA LYS A 33 -8.89 -4.46 -7.94
C LYS A 33 -8.98 -4.22 -6.43
N GLN A 34 -9.00 -2.97 -5.99
CA GLN A 34 -9.01 -2.58 -4.58
C GLN A 34 -7.83 -3.17 -3.82
N LYS A 35 -6.64 -3.02 -4.38
CA LYS A 35 -5.41 -3.55 -3.81
C LYS A 35 -4.34 -2.48 -3.68
N VAL A 36 -3.45 -2.67 -2.72
CA VAL A 36 -2.30 -1.79 -2.49
C VAL A 36 -1.03 -2.62 -2.40
N TYR A 37 0.10 -2.00 -2.71
CA TYR A 37 1.42 -2.59 -2.60
C TYR A 37 2.17 -1.83 -1.51
N VAL A 38 2.56 -2.54 -0.46
CA VAL A 38 3.20 -1.95 0.73
C VAL A 38 4.67 -2.36 0.76
N GLU A 39 5.54 -1.38 0.94
CA GLU A 39 6.98 -1.60 0.99
C GLU A 39 7.37 -2.64 2.04
N GLY A 40 8.11 -3.66 1.62
CA GLY A 40 8.58 -4.72 2.50
C GLY A 40 7.53 -5.74 2.93
N ALA A 41 6.29 -5.64 2.45
CA ALA A 41 5.21 -6.54 2.85
C ALA A 41 4.74 -7.42 1.69
N ASN A 42 4.23 -8.60 2.04
CA ASN A 42 3.73 -9.60 1.09
C ASN A 42 4.74 -9.89 -0.01
N ILE A 43 5.99 -10.08 0.37
CA ILE A 43 7.06 -10.36 -0.57
C ILE A 43 6.82 -11.69 -1.25
N ILE A 44 6.81 -11.67 -2.57
CA ILE A 44 6.69 -12.85 -3.41
C ILE A 44 7.96 -13.03 -4.23
N LYS A 45 8.35 -14.28 -4.43
CA LYS A 45 9.49 -14.62 -5.26
C LYS A 45 8.97 -15.15 -6.58
N ARG A 46 9.46 -14.61 -7.68
CA ARG A 46 9.09 -15.05 -9.02
C ARG A 46 10.33 -15.44 -9.80
N HIS A 47 10.25 -16.59 -10.46
CA HIS A 47 11.19 -16.93 -11.51
C HIS A 47 10.74 -16.22 -12.78
N THR A 48 11.53 -15.25 -13.22
CA THR A 48 11.24 -14.54 -14.46
C THR A 48 12.24 -14.94 -15.53
N LYS A 49 11.72 -15.21 -16.74
CA LYS A 49 12.59 -15.35 -17.90
C LYS A 49 13.00 -13.95 -18.35
N PRO A 50 14.31 -13.69 -18.51
CA PRO A 50 14.76 -12.40 -19.01
C PRO A 50 14.18 -12.11 -20.39
N ARG A 51 13.54 -10.98 -20.56
CA ARG A 51 12.97 -10.54 -21.84
C ARG A 51 13.66 -9.31 -22.39
N THR A 52 14.33 -8.56 -21.50
CA THR A 52 15.04 -7.34 -21.84
C THR A 52 16.42 -7.39 -21.24
N LEU A 53 17.30 -6.50 -21.68
CA LEU A 53 18.64 -6.40 -21.11
C LEU A 53 18.59 -6.12 -19.60
N ARG A 54 17.65 -5.29 -19.17
CA ARG A 54 17.46 -4.99 -17.75
C ARG A 54 17.04 -6.22 -16.96
N ASP A 55 16.10 -7.01 -17.48
CA ASP A 55 15.65 -8.24 -16.84
C ASP A 55 16.78 -9.25 -16.74
N THR A 56 17.62 -9.34 -17.77
CA THR A 56 18.78 -10.24 -17.79
C THR A 56 19.78 -9.86 -16.70
N GLN A 57 20.08 -8.58 -16.55
CA GLN A 57 20.97 -8.10 -15.49
C GLN A 57 20.43 -8.42 -14.12
N ARG A 58 19.14 -8.17 -13.91
CA ARG A 58 18.48 -8.43 -12.64
C ARG A 58 18.45 -9.91 -12.29
N ALA A 59 18.18 -10.76 -13.27
CA ALA A 59 18.19 -12.21 -13.09
C ALA A 59 19.58 -12.72 -12.74
N GLN A 60 20.62 -12.15 -13.31
CA GLN A 60 22.02 -12.50 -12.99
C GLN A 60 22.38 -12.10 -11.56
N GLU A 61 21.93 -10.94 -11.10
CA GLU A 61 22.22 -10.44 -9.75
C GLU A 61 21.62 -11.32 -8.66
N ILE A 62 20.45 -11.89 -8.90
CA ILE A 62 19.67 -12.65 -7.90
C ILE A 62 19.37 -14.08 -8.28
N GLY A 63 20.14 -14.63 -9.23
CA GLY A 63 20.02 -16.04 -9.62
C GLY A 63 18.71 -16.39 -10.34
N GLY A 64 18.11 -15.46 -11.08
CA GLY A 64 16.85 -15.68 -11.79
C GLY A 64 15.60 -15.55 -10.93
N ILE A 65 15.73 -15.21 -9.65
CA ILE A 65 14.62 -15.01 -8.73
C ILE A 65 14.46 -13.53 -8.46
N VAL A 66 13.27 -13.01 -8.69
CA VAL A 66 12.93 -11.61 -8.39
C VAL A 66 12.03 -11.58 -7.18
N GLU A 67 12.42 -10.80 -6.17
CA GLU A 67 11.59 -10.53 -5.01
C GLU A 67 10.88 -9.20 -5.22
N MET A 68 9.57 -9.19 -5.01
CA MET A 68 8.77 -7.98 -5.15
C MET A 68 7.57 -8.03 -4.21
N GLU A 69 7.07 -6.87 -3.87
CA GLU A 69 5.86 -6.78 -3.07
C GLU A 69 4.66 -7.24 -3.89
N GLY A 70 3.89 -8.17 -3.32
CA GLY A 70 2.63 -8.60 -3.91
C GLY A 70 1.46 -7.72 -3.48
N PRO A 71 0.32 -7.84 -4.18
CA PRO A 71 -0.86 -7.04 -3.85
C PRO A 71 -1.49 -7.45 -2.53
N ILE A 72 -1.97 -6.47 -1.76
CA ILE A 72 -2.71 -6.67 -0.52
C ILE A 72 -4.07 -5.98 -0.69
N HIS A 73 -5.15 -6.70 -0.39
CA HIS A 73 -6.48 -6.11 -0.48
C HIS A 73 -6.60 -4.94 0.51
N ILE A 74 -7.27 -3.88 0.09
CA ILE A 74 -7.39 -2.65 0.89
C ILE A 74 -8.04 -2.88 2.26
N SER A 75 -8.92 -3.87 2.38
CA SER A 75 -9.55 -4.22 3.65
C SER A 75 -8.56 -4.79 4.69
N ASN A 76 -7.39 -5.21 4.25
CA ASN A 76 -6.39 -5.82 5.11
C ASN A 76 -5.36 -4.82 5.64
N VAL A 77 -5.54 -3.54 5.34
CA VAL A 77 -4.63 -2.48 5.80
C VAL A 77 -5.44 -1.35 6.44
N MET A 78 -4.81 -0.64 7.37
CA MET A 78 -5.36 0.59 7.94
C MET A 78 -4.34 1.70 7.84
N LEU A 79 -4.82 2.90 7.52
CA LEU A 79 -3.98 4.08 7.47
C LEU A 79 -3.47 4.41 8.88
N ILE A 80 -2.19 4.76 8.97
CA ILE A 80 -1.61 5.27 10.21
C ILE A 80 -1.79 6.78 10.20
N ASP A 81 -2.52 7.30 11.21
CA ASP A 81 -2.74 8.72 11.35
C ASP A 81 -1.41 9.41 11.68
N PRO A 82 -0.96 10.37 10.86
CA PRO A 82 0.32 11.05 11.12
C PRO A 82 0.32 11.87 12.41
N GLU A 83 -0.85 12.25 12.92
CA GLU A 83 -0.94 12.99 14.18
C GLU A 83 -0.74 12.10 15.41
N THR A 84 -1.32 10.90 15.38
CA THR A 84 -1.31 10.01 16.55
C THR A 84 -0.38 8.82 16.40
N ASN A 85 0.13 8.56 15.18
CA ASN A 85 0.91 7.37 14.83
C ASN A 85 0.17 6.05 15.11
N GLU A 86 -1.15 6.08 15.11
CA GLU A 86 -1.99 4.91 15.35
C GLU A 86 -2.83 4.57 14.12
N PRO A 87 -3.16 3.29 13.92
CA PRO A 87 -4.07 2.92 12.83
C PRO A 87 -5.43 3.57 13.03
N THR A 88 -5.97 4.12 11.97
CA THR A 88 -7.27 4.79 11.99
C THR A 88 -8.04 4.46 10.73
N ARG A 89 -9.37 4.52 10.83
CA ARG A 89 -10.22 4.48 9.65
C ARG A 89 -10.23 5.85 8.99
N VAL A 90 -10.37 5.86 7.68
CA VAL A 90 -10.42 7.10 6.91
C VAL A 90 -11.87 7.41 6.57
N GLY A 91 -12.33 8.57 6.98
CA GLY A 91 -13.60 9.14 6.54
C GLY A 91 -13.35 10.13 5.42
N ILE A 92 -14.39 10.39 4.64
CA ILE A 92 -14.34 11.38 3.56
C ILE A 92 -15.28 12.52 3.92
N LYS A 93 -14.74 13.74 3.94
CA LYS A 93 -15.49 14.98 4.13
C LYS A 93 -15.42 15.78 2.83
N ARG A 94 -16.56 16.28 2.39
CA ARG A 94 -16.62 17.17 1.22
C ARG A 94 -16.86 18.58 1.69
N GLU A 95 -15.98 19.46 1.28
CA GLU A 95 -16.04 20.85 1.68
C GLU A 95 -15.61 21.73 0.51
N GLY A 96 -16.46 22.65 0.09
CA GLY A 96 -16.17 23.53 -1.02
C GLY A 96 -15.86 22.82 -2.34
N GLY A 97 -16.51 21.68 -2.60
CA GLY A 97 -16.26 20.87 -3.78
C GLY A 97 -14.99 20.00 -3.69
N ARG A 98 -14.27 20.08 -2.58
CA ARG A 98 -13.06 19.29 -2.35
C ARG A 98 -13.37 18.04 -1.54
N ARG A 99 -12.66 16.97 -1.88
CA ARG A 99 -12.74 15.71 -1.16
C ARG A 99 -11.58 15.64 -0.18
N LEU A 100 -11.89 15.61 1.11
CA LEU A 100 -10.89 15.58 2.18
C LEU A 100 -10.92 14.22 2.88
N ARG A 101 -9.75 13.70 3.15
CA ARG A 101 -9.61 12.49 3.98
C ARG A 101 -9.47 12.92 5.44
N ILE A 102 -10.21 12.26 6.31
CA ILE A 102 -10.19 12.55 7.73
C ILE A 102 -9.92 11.28 8.50
N GLY A 103 -8.97 11.30 9.42
CA GLY A 103 -8.76 10.21 10.36
C GLY A 103 -9.88 10.20 11.39
N LYS A 104 -10.65 9.12 11.44
CA LYS A 104 -11.81 9.07 12.35
C LYS A 104 -11.41 9.10 13.82
N LYS A 105 -10.20 8.66 14.15
CA LYS A 105 -9.72 8.68 15.52
C LYS A 105 -9.39 10.08 16.02
N SER A 106 -8.71 10.87 15.21
CA SER A 106 -8.30 12.23 15.57
C SER A 106 -9.31 13.28 15.13
N GLY A 107 -10.13 12.99 14.13
CA GLY A 107 -11.03 13.97 13.51
C GLY A 107 -10.31 14.97 12.61
N LYS A 108 -9.01 14.79 12.37
CA LYS A 108 -8.20 15.75 11.61
C LYS A 108 -8.03 15.33 10.17
N GLU A 109 -7.83 16.32 9.31
CA GLU A 109 -7.57 16.11 7.89
C GLU A 109 -6.24 15.39 7.67
N ILE A 110 -6.25 14.43 6.75
CA ILE A 110 -5.06 13.70 6.32
C ILE A 110 -4.75 14.10 4.88
N GLU A 111 -3.55 14.51 4.64
CA GLU A 111 -3.10 14.83 3.27
C GLU A 111 -2.94 13.61 2.37
#